data_159c506b589dd1a065701ef96b1cc246
#
_entry.id   159c506b589dd1a065701ef96b1cc246
#
_cell.length_a   1.000
_cell.length_b   1.000
_cell.length_c   1.000
_cell.angle_alpha   90.00
_cell.angle_beta   90.00
_cell.angle_gamma   90.00
#
_symmetry.space_group_name_H-M   'P 1'
#
loop_
_entity.id
_entity.type
_entity.pdbx_description
1 polymer ?
#
loop_
_entity_poly.entity_id
_entity_poly.type
_entity_poly.pdbx_seq_one_letter_code
_entity_poly.pdbx_strand_id
1 'polypeptide(L)'
;MPVRPITTDGLVDELADTIGRAAPGSWLRVALDGAPPAGPDELAGGLVDPVRLRGRQALVVHAADYLRPASLRLERGRTDPDAFYDDWLDAGGLAREVLRPLAPDGTGRVLPARWDATADRASRVDYVTLPAGGVVLVSGALLLGRGLDFDLTVHLALSPSALARQIGEDDRWTLPAYARYADDVDPELVADVVVRMDHRDRPAVLHNRAR
;
A
#
# COMPACT_ATOMS: atom_id res chain seq x y z
N MET A 1 -6.21 -15.21 17.41
CA MET A 1 -7.26 -15.66 16.48
C MET A 1 -6.74 -16.81 15.65
N PRO A 2 -7.59 -17.76 15.20
CA PRO A 2 -7.11 -18.84 14.35
C PRO A 2 -6.72 -18.28 12.98
N VAL A 3 -5.57 -18.72 12.47
CA VAL A 3 -5.13 -18.46 11.09
C VAL A 3 -6.11 -19.15 10.14
N ARG A 4 -6.67 -18.39 9.19
CA ARG A 4 -7.67 -18.91 8.25
C ARG A 4 -7.10 -18.90 6.83
N PRO A 5 -6.87 -20.08 6.24
CA PRO A 5 -6.49 -20.18 4.83
C PRO A 5 -7.57 -19.54 3.93
N ILE A 6 -7.14 -18.89 2.87
CA ILE A 6 -8.01 -18.27 1.87
C ILE A 6 -7.37 -18.42 0.49
N THR A 7 -8.20 -18.41 -0.56
CA THR A 7 -7.68 -18.28 -1.93
C THR A 7 -7.44 -16.80 -2.26
N THR A 8 -6.62 -16.51 -3.25
CA THR A 8 -6.39 -15.13 -3.71
C THR A 8 -7.70 -14.47 -4.14
N ASP A 9 -8.54 -15.17 -4.90
CA ASP A 9 -9.85 -14.66 -5.31
C ASP A 9 -10.77 -14.42 -4.10
N GLY A 10 -10.78 -15.34 -3.13
CA GLY A 10 -11.54 -15.18 -1.90
C GLY A 10 -11.07 -13.99 -1.06
N LEU A 11 -9.76 -13.72 -1.02
CA LEU A 11 -9.21 -12.54 -0.36
C LEU A 11 -9.66 -11.26 -1.05
N VAL A 12 -9.59 -11.23 -2.38
CA VAL A 12 -10.05 -10.09 -3.18
C VAL A 12 -11.54 -9.83 -2.94
N ASP A 13 -12.37 -10.86 -2.94
CA ASP A 13 -13.80 -10.73 -2.70
C ASP A 13 -14.11 -10.22 -1.28
N GLU A 14 -13.45 -10.75 -0.25
CA GLU A 14 -13.66 -10.30 1.13
C GLU A 14 -13.22 -8.84 1.34
N LEU A 15 -12.10 -8.43 0.75
CA LEU A 15 -11.64 -7.05 0.83
C LEU A 15 -12.57 -6.12 0.05
N ALA A 16 -13.01 -6.53 -1.14
CA ALA A 16 -13.96 -5.76 -1.92
C ALA A 16 -15.32 -5.61 -1.21
N ASP A 17 -15.79 -6.64 -0.49
CA ASP A 17 -16.98 -6.56 0.36
C ASP A 17 -16.80 -5.58 1.52
N THR A 18 -15.62 -5.61 2.17
CA THR A 18 -15.28 -4.69 3.25
C THR A 18 -15.27 -3.24 2.77
N ILE A 19 -14.62 -2.99 1.63
CA ILE A 19 -14.60 -1.68 0.97
C ILE A 19 -16.01 -1.25 0.57
N GLY A 20 -16.80 -2.16 0.02
CA GLY A 20 -18.18 -1.88 -0.43
C GLY A 20 -19.13 -1.48 0.70
N ARG A 21 -18.92 -2.01 1.92
CA ARG A 21 -19.73 -1.69 3.11
C ARG A 21 -19.43 -0.33 3.75
N ALA A 22 -18.34 0.33 3.38
CA ALA A 22 -18.03 1.65 3.90
C ALA A 22 -19.16 2.66 3.60
N ALA A 23 -19.28 3.71 4.41
CA ALA A 23 -20.40 4.66 4.33
C ALA A 23 -20.62 5.17 2.89
N PRO A 24 -21.87 5.10 2.38
CA PRO A 24 -22.19 5.60 1.05
C PRO A 24 -21.84 7.10 0.93
N GLY A 25 -21.27 7.47 -0.22
CA GLY A 25 -20.89 8.85 -0.51
C GLY A 25 -19.58 9.34 0.12
N SER A 26 -19.02 8.62 1.09
CA SER A 26 -17.69 8.93 1.65
C SER A 26 -16.60 8.32 0.77
N TRP A 27 -15.54 9.08 0.49
CA TRP A 27 -14.33 8.52 -0.07
C TRP A 27 -13.68 7.55 0.91
N LEU A 28 -12.96 6.58 0.38
CA LEU A 28 -12.21 5.61 1.18
C LEU A 28 -10.75 5.59 0.73
N ARG A 29 -9.85 5.66 1.71
CA ARG A 29 -8.40 5.61 1.51
C ARG A 29 -7.89 4.29 2.07
N VAL A 30 -7.47 3.39 1.18
CA VAL A 30 -7.06 2.03 1.53
C VAL A 30 -5.55 1.89 1.34
N ALA A 31 -4.84 1.45 2.37
CA ALA A 31 -3.45 1.02 2.25
C ALA A 31 -3.38 -0.48 1.99
N LEU A 32 -2.61 -0.86 0.97
CA LEU A 32 -2.19 -2.23 0.70
C LEU A 32 -0.68 -2.29 0.90
N ASP A 33 -0.28 -2.50 2.15
CA ASP A 33 1.10 -2.45 2.59
C ASP A 33 1.75 -3.83 2.54
N GLY A 34 2.99 -3.89 2.08
CA GLY A 34 3.78 -5.12 2.08
C GLY A 34 5.03 -4.99 1.20
N ALA A 35 6.04 -5.81 1.49
CA ALA A 35 7.20 -5.91 0.62
C ALA A 35 6.80 -6.39 -0.79
N PRO A 36 7.50 -5.97 -1.87
CA PRO A 36 7.13 -6.32 -3.24
C PRO A 36 6.84 -7.82 -3.48
N PRO A 37 7.61 -8.76 -2.89
CA PRO A 37 7.30 -10.18 -3.05
C PRO A 37 5.94 -10.62 -2.46
N ALA A 38 5.35 -9.84 -1.53
CA ALA A 38 4.02 -10.12 -1.00
C ALA A 38 2.88 -9.76 -1.97
N GLY A 39 3.15 -8.96 -3.01
CA GLY A 39 2.22 -8.65 -4.09
C GLY A 39 1.19 -7.55 -3.77
N PRO A 40 1.57 -6.42 -3.11
CA PRO A 40 0.62 -5.35 -2.83
C PRO A 40 0.06 -4.70 -4.11
N ASP A 41 0.87 -4.58 -5.16
CA ASP A 41 0.45 -3.97 -6.42
C ASP A 41 -0.49 -4.89 -7.21
N GLU A 42 -0.22 -6.18 -7.21
CA GLU A 42 -1.10 -7.19 -7.83
C GLU A 42 -2.45 -7.25 -7.12
N LEU A 43 -2.45 -7.16 -5.78
CA LEU A 43 -3.70 -7.12 -5.01
C LEU A 43 -4.48 -5.83 -5.31
N ALA A 44 -3.80 -4.68 -5.40
CA ALA A 44 -4.44 -3.42 -5.76
C ALA A 44 -5.11 -3.48 -7.13
N GLY A 45 -4.41 -4.00 -8.13
CA GLY A 45 -4.95 -4.21 -9.47
C GLY A 45 -6.14 -5.17 -9.48
N GLY A 46 -6.03 -6.28 -8.74
CA GLY A 46 -7.09 -7.28 -8.61
C GLY A 46 -8.37 -6.78 -7.93
N LEU A 47 -8.26 -5.77 -7.06
CA LEU A 47 -9.40 -5.17 -6.35
C LEU A 47 -10.22 -4.18 -7.20
N VAL A 48 -9.68 -3.65 -8.30
CA VAL A 48 -10.32 -2.56 -9.07
C VAL A 48 -11.71 -2.96 -9.54
N ASP A 49 -11.84 -4.05 -10.27
CA ASP A 49 -13.12 -4.48 -10.83
C ASP A 49 -14.10 -5.01 -9.78
N PRO A 50 -13.68 -5.85 -8.79
CA PRO A 50 -14.56 -6.24 -7.69
C PRO A 50 -15.13 -5.06 -6.88
N VAL A 51 -14.34 -4.02 -6.63
CA VAL A 51 -14.79 -2.80 -5.96
C VAL A 51 -15.78 -2.02 -6.85
N ARG A 52 -15.52 -1.93 -8.15
CA ARG A 52 -16.45 -1.30 -9.11
C ARG A 52 -17.79 -2.03 -9.19
N LEU A 53 -17.78 -3.35 -9.18
CA LEU A 53 -19.01 -4.17 -9.16
C LEU A 53 -19.85 -3.91 -7.89
N ARG A 54 -19.22 -3.45 -6.80
CA ARG A 54 -19.89 -3.03 -5.57
C ARG A 54 -20.29 -1.54 -5.56
N GLY A 55 -20.24 -0.90 -6.74
CA GLY A 55 -20.73 0.47 -6.96
C GLY A 55 -19.75 1.59 -6.56
N ARG A 56 -18.47 1.28 -6.33
CA ARG A 56 -17.45 2.28 -6.00
C ARG A 56 -16.40 2.39 -7.11
N GLN A 57 -16.15 3.60 -7.60
CA GLN A 57 -15.03 3.82 -8.51
C GLN A 57 -13.72 3.67 -7.75
N ALA A 58 -12.82 2.81 -8.24
CA ALA A 58 -11.50 2.57 -7.66
C ALA A 58 -10.38 3.22 -8.50
N LEU A 59 -9.42 3.85 -7.82
CA LEU A 59 -8.18 4.37 -8.37
C LEU A 59 -7.01 3.74 -7.64
N VAL A 60 -6.06 3.15 -8.38
CA VAL A 60 -4.81 2.65 -7.81
C VAL A 60 -3.75 3.75 -7.86
N VAL A 61 -3.01 3.89 -6.77
CA VAL A 61 -1.84 4.76 -6.64
C VAL A 61 -0.70 3.93 -6.07
N HIS A 62 0.41 3.84 -6.80
CA HIS A 62 1.59 3.11 -6.32
C HIS A 62 2.49 4.03 -5.49
N ALA A 63 2.92 3.58 -4.33
CA ALA A 63 3.89 4.31 -3.51
C ALA A 63 5.21 4.56 -4.25
N ALA A 64 5.56 3.68 -5.19
CA ALA A 64 6.71 3.85 -6.09
C ALA A 64 6.62 5.12 -6.96
N ASP A 65 5.43 5.61 -7.26
CA ASP A 65 5.18 6.85 -7.99
C ASP A 65 5.28 8.10 -7.09
N TYR A 66 5.58 7.90 -5.80
CA TYR A 66 5.75 8.92 -4.79
C TYR A 66 7.14 8.85 -4.12
N LEU A 67 8.11 8.26 -4.81
CA LEU A 67 9.49 8.30 -4.33
C LEU A 67 10.07 9.72 -4.50
N ARG A 68 10.99 10.08 -3.60
CA ARG A 68 11.75 11.33 -3.73
C ARG A 68 12.74 11.26 -4.90
N PRO A 69 13.23 12.38 -5.41
CA PRO A 69 14.31 12.41 -6.41
C PRO A 69 15.54 11.59 -5.99
N ALA A 70 16.25 11.02 -6.96
CA ALA A 70 17.45 10.21 -6.70
C ALA A 70 18.51 10.97 -5.89
N SER A 71 18.63 12.28 -6.09
CA SER A 71 19.55 13.13 -5.32
C SER A 71 19.30 13.09 -3.79
N LEU A 72 18.06 12.86 -3.37
CA LEU A 72 17.68 12.71 -1.96
C LEU A 72 17.73 11.24 -1.52
N ARG A 73 17.16 10.34 -2.33
CA ARG A 73 17.11 8.91 -2.00
C ARG A 73 18.49 8.27 -1.86
N LEU A 74 19.44 8.72 -2.68
CA LEU A 74 20.75 8.10 -2.82
C LEU A 74 21.86 8.91 -2.15
N GLU A 75 21.53 9.91 -1.32
CA GLU A 75 22.49 10.76 -0.63
C GLU A 75 23.48 9.94 0.24
N ARG A 76 22.98 8.88 0.89
CA ARG A 76 23.78 7.94 1.68
C ARG A 76 24.28 6.72 0.92
N GLY A 77 24.07 6.69 -0.40
CA GLY A 77 24.44 5.56 -1.26
C GLY A 77 23.21 4.86 -1.85
N ARG A 78 23.48 3.93 -2.80
CA ARG A 78 22.41 3.26 -3.56
C ARG A 78 21.74 2.11 -2.79
N THR A 79 22.41 1.58 -1.78
CA THR A 79 22.01 0.37 -1.06
C THR A 79 22.02 0.60 0.46
N ASP A 80 21.66 1.81 0.89
CA ASP A 80 21.54 2.16 2.30
C ASP A 80 20.13 1.82 2.80
N PRO A 81 19.97 0.83 3.71
CA PRO A 81 18.67 0.41 4.18
C PRO A 81 17.96 1.45 5.06
N ASP A 82 18.72 2.29 5.78
CA ASP A 82 18.13 3.35 6.60
C ASP A 82 17.59 4.47 5.72
N ALA A 83 18.31 4.85 4.64
CA ALA A 83 17.80 5.78 3.66
C ALA A 83 16.53 5.23 2.97
N PHE A 84 16.50 3.94 2.63
CA PHE A 84 15.31 3.30 2.08
C PHE A 84 14.11 3.38 3.04
N TYR A 85 14.37 3.11 4.32
CA TYR A 85 13.33 3.19 5.35
C TYR A 85 12.85 4.61 5.59
N ASP A 86 13.76 5.58 5.77
CA ASP A 86 13.42 6.93 6.23
C ASP A 86 13.12 7.91 5.08
N ASP A 87 13.88 7.83 3.97
CA ASP A 87 14.02 8.95 3.03
C ASP A 87 13.43 8.68 1.64
N TRP A 88 13.14 7.44 1.27
CA TRP A 88 12.74 7.16 -0.11
C TRP A 88 11.32 7.60 -0.44
N LEU A 89 10.35 7.33 0.44
CA LEU A 89 8.96 7.73 0.21
C LEU A 89 8.74 9.21 0.52
N ASP A 90 8.17 9.96 -0.41
CA ASP A 90 7.62 11.28 -0.14
C ASP A 90 6.22 11.14 0.50
N ALA A 91 6.21 10.74 1.78
CA ALA A 91 4.97 10.58 2.53
C ALA A 91 4.16 11.90 2.60
N GLY A 92 4.85 13.05 2.70
CA GLY A 92 4.20 14.36 2.66
C GLY A 92 3.52 14.67 1.34
N GLY A 93 4.16 14.29 0.22
CA GLY A 93 3.59 14.40 -1.11
C GLY A 93 2.38 13.48 -1.29
N LEU A 94 2.50 12.21 -0.88
CA LEU A 94 1.41 11.24 -0.90
C LEU A 94 0.20 11.71 -0.06
N ALA A 95 0.45 12.20 1.15
CA ALA A 95 -0.61 12.75 1.99
C ALA A 95 -1.31 13.94 1.33
N ARG A 96 -0.54 14.90 0.77
CA ARG A 96 -1.08 16.14 0.20
C ARG A 96 -1.85 15.91 -1.10
N GLU A 97 -1.33 15.06 -1.99
CA GLU A 97 -1.85 14.91 -3.35
C GLU A 97 -2.87 13.76 -3.48
N VAL A 98 -2.90 12.82 -2.52
CA VAL A 98 -3.76 11.62 -2.60
C VAL A 98 -4.72 11.55 -1.42
N LEU A 99 -4.24 11.59 -0.18
CA LEU A 99 -5.08 11.27 0.96
C LEU A 99 -5.93 12.44 1.44
N ARG A 100 -5.34 13.64 1.58
CA ARG A 100 -6.07 14.84 2.02
C ARG A 100 -7.20 15.26 1.08
N PRO A 101 -7.05 15.17 -0.27
CA PRO A 101 -8.15 15.45 -1.18
C PRO A 101 -9.37 14.54 -1.01
N LEU A 102 -9.21 13.39 -0.36
CA LEU A 102 -10.25 12.40 -0.07
C LEU A 102 -10.71 12.43 1.40
N ALA A 103 -10.28 13.42 2.18
CA ALA A 103 -10.83 13.67 3.51
C ALA A 103 -12.32 14.16 3.41
N PRO A 104 -13.10 14.14 4.49
CA PRO A 104 -14.53 14.49 4.46
C PRO A 104 -14.84 15.81 3.75
N ASP A 105 -14.00 16.85 3.91
CA ASP A 105 -14.15 18.16 3.26
C ASP A 105 -13.23 18.32 2.04
N GLY A 106 -12.73 17.23 1.49
CA GLY A 106 -11.78 17.22 0.38
C GLY A 106 -12.42 17.53 -0.97
N THR A 107 -11.57 17.67 -1.97
CA THR A 107 -11.97 18.02 -3.35
C THR A 107 -12.25 16.81 -4.23
N GLY A 108 -11.89 15.61 -3.79
CA GLY A 108 -11.92 14.39 -4.61
C GLY A 108 -10.85 14.35 -5.72
N ARG A 109 -9.99 15.36 -5.82
CA ARG A 109 -9.04 15.53 -6.92
C ARG A 109 -7.66 14.99 -6.53
N VAL A 110 -7.30 13.83 -7.04
CA VAL A 110 -6.10 13.04 -6.72
C VAL A 110 -5.09 13.12 -7.85
N LEU A 111 -3.81 13.26 -7.54
CA LEU A 111 -2.71 13.08 -8.49
C LEU A 111 -2.25 11.61 -8.44
N PRO A 112 -2.43 10.79 -9.50
CA PRO A 112 -2.12 9.36 -9.43
C PRO A 112 -0.63 9.03 -9.32
N ALA A 113 0.23 9.84 -9.93
CA ALA A 113 1.68 9.66 -9.89
C ALA A 113 2.39 11.01 -9.88
N ARG A 114 3.41 11.16 -9.03
CA ARG A 114 4.16 12.40 -8.89
C ARG A 114 5.57 12.33 -9.47
N TRP A 115 6.21 11.19 -9.36
CA TRP A 115 7.61 11.01 -9.73
C TRP A 115 7.84 9.69 -10.46
N ASP A 116 8.52 9.75 -11.60
CA ASP A 116 9.05 8.59 -12.30
C ASP A 116 10.46 8.32 -11.76
N ALA A 117 10.57 7.35 -10.87
CA ALA A 117 11.82 7.02 -10.20
C ALA A 117 12.88 6.41 -11.12
N THR A 118 12.45 5.83 -12.26
CA THR A 118 13.35 5.24 -13.27
C THR A 118 13.98 6.31 -14.12
N ALA A 119 13.17 7.25 -14.61
CA ALA A 119 13.65 8.39 -15.40
C ALA A 119 14.16 9.55 -14.54
N ASP A 120 14.00 9.45 -13.21
CA ASP A 120 14.34 10.45 -12.20
C ASP A 120 13.81 11.86 -12.53
N ARG A 121 12.53 11.94 -12.83
CA ARG A 121 11.83 13.19 -13.20
C ARG A 121 10.40 13.21 -12.70
N ALA A 122 9.81 14.41 -12.65
CA ALA A 122 8.40 14.57 -12.36
C ALA A 122 7.52 13.84 -13.40
N SER A 123 6.54 13.10 -12.93
CA SER A 123 5.49 12.49 -13.77
C SER A 123 4.66 13.58 -14.47
N ARG A 124 4.19 13.27 -15.67
CA ARG A 124 3.35 14.17 -16.48
C ARG A 124 1.92 13.64 -16.57
N VAL A 125 1.39 13.18 -15.44
CA VAL A 125 0.01 12.69 -15.35
C VAL A 125 -0.91 13.79 -14.87
N ASP A 126 -2.15 13.77 -15.36
CA ASP A 126 -3.17 14.71 -14.92
C ASP A 126 -3.82 14.27 -13.60
N TYR A 127 -4.38 15.23 -12.88
CA TYR A 127 -5.23 14.94 -11.75
C TYR A 127 -6.49 14.19 -12.18
N VAL A 128 -6.88 13.21 -11.39
CA VAL A 128 -8.13 12.46 -11.54
C VAL A 128 -9.11 12.90 -10.47
N THR A 129 -10.35 13.17 -10.84
CA THR A 129 -11.42 13.44 -9.86
C THR A 129 -12.18 12.15 -9.59
N LEU A 130 -12.09 11.68 -8.35
CA LEU A 130 -12.92 10.58 -7.88
C LEU A 130 -14.28 11.10 -7.45
N PRO A 131 -15.39 10.50 -7.93
CA PRO A 131 -16.73 10.88 -7.47
C PRO A 131 -16.89 10.58 -5.99
N ALA A 132 -17.88 11.18 -5.36
CA ALA A 132 -18.27 10.84 -3.99
C ALA A 132 -18.52 9.34 -3.85
N GLY A 133 -17.98 8.73 -2.80
CA GLY A 133 -17.98 7.27 -2.63
C GLY A 133 -16.89 6.51 -3.37
N GLY A 134 -16.01 7.20 -4.10
CA GLY A 134 -14.84 6.59 -4.73
C GLY A 134 -13.81 6.09 -3.72
N VAL A 135 -12.90 5.24 -4.18
CA VAL A 135 -11.87 4.58 -3.36
C VAL A 135 -10.50 4.81 -3.98
N VAL A 136 -9.51 5.20 -3.18
CA VAL A 136 -8.11 5.10 -3.57
C VAL A 136 -7.48 3.88 -2.91
N LEU A 137 -6.81 3.06 -3.71
CA LEU A 137 -6.01 1.91 -3.29
C LEU A 137 -4.54 2.32 -3.39
N VAL A 138 -3.90 2.60 -2.27
CA VAL A 138 -2.47 2.93 -2.22
C VAL A 138 -1.69 1.66 -1.93
N SER A 139 -0.87 1.22 -2.88
CA SER A 139 -0.08 0.00 -2.76
C SER A 139 1.41 0.29 -2.64
N GLY A 140 2.11 -0.51 -1.85
CA GLY A 140 3.56 -0.42 -1.72
C GLY A 140 4.08 -0.90 -0.37
N ALA A 141 5.36 -0.68 -0.16
CA ALA A 141 6.06 -1.09 1.06
C ALA A 141 6.20 0.06 2.07
N LEU A 142 6.26 -0.28 3.36
CA LEU A 142 6.59 0.65 4.45
C LEU A 142 5.61 1.84 4.56
N LEU A 143 4.32 1.60 4.32
CA LEU A 143 3.30 2.65 4.31
C LEU A 143 2.78 2.99 5.71
N LEU A 144 2.74 2.00 6.62
CA LEU A 144 2.16 2.19 7.94
C LEU A 144 3.15 2.89 8.89
N GLY A 145 2.64 3.51 9.95
CA GLY A 145 3.45 4.23 10.94
C GLY A 145 4.03 5.57 10.48
N ARG A 146 3.67 6.05 9.28
CA ARG A 146 4.21 7.30 8.69
C ARG A 146 3.29 8.52 8.84
N GLY A 147 2.25 8.43 9.66
CA GLY A 147 1.25 9.51 9.80
C GLY A 147 0.41 9.72 8.54
N LEU A 148 0.24 8.68 7.72
CA LEU A 148 -0.66 8.66 6.58
C LEU A 148 -2.06 8.25 7.04
N ASP A 149 -3.05 9.10 6.78
CA ASP A 149 -4.43 8.89 7.22
C ASP A 149 -5.17 7.95 6.26
N PHE A 150 -5.08 6.65 6.52
CA PHE A 150 -5.86 5.62 5.83
C PHE A 150 -7.13 5.28 6.63
N ASP A 151 -8.20 4.93 5.93
CA ASP A 151 -9.48 4.49 6.52
C ASP A 151 -9.55 2.97 6.66
N LEU A 152 -8.76 2.24 5.87
CA LEU A 152 -8.58 0.79 5.93
C LEU A 152 -7.11 0.46 5.61
N THR A 153 -6.51 -0.37 6.45
CA THR A 153 -5.13 -0.81 6.29
C THR A 153 -5.05 -2.32 6.16
N VAL A 154 -4.45 -2.79 5.08
CA VAL A 154 -4.20 -4.20 4.80
C VAL A 154 -2.70 -4.42 4.74
N HIS A 155 -2.16 -5.27 5.62
CA HIS A 155 -0.76 -5.65 5.62
C HIS A 155 -0.57 -7.07 5.08
N LEU A 156 0.21 -7.17 4.00
CA LEU A 156 0.63 -8.44 3.39
C LEU A 156 1.94 -8.89 4.03
N ALA A 157 1.82 -9.69 5.08
CA ALA A 157 2.93 -10.11 5.92
C ALA A 157 3.72 -11.25 5.28
N LEU A 158 5.04 -11.12 5.25
CA LEU A 158 5.98 -12.21 4.97
C LEU A 158 6.81 -12.47 6.24
N SER A 159 6.98 -13.74 6.59
CA SER A 159 7.97 -14.07 7.60
C SER A 159 9.37 -13.64 7.13
N PRO A 160 10.31 -13.29 8.03
CA PRO A 160 11.66 -12.88 7.63
C PRO A 160 12.35 -13.90 6.71
N SER A 161 12.13 -15.19 6.97
CA SER A 161 12.69 -16.26 6.13
C SER A 161 12.03 -16.35 4.75
N ALA A 162 10.73 -16.08 4.65
CA ALA A 162 10.02 -16.06 3.37
C ALA A 162 10.45 -14.83 2.56
N LEU A 163 10.53 -13.66 3.18
CA LEU A 163 11.02 -12.45 2.53
C LEU A 163 12.45 -12.62 2.00
N ALA A 164 13.39 -13.10 2.83
CA ALA A 164 14.77 -13.31 2.43
C ALA A 164 14.92 -14.31 1.26
N ARG A 165 14.00 -15.27 1.13
CA ARG A 165 13.98 -16.25 0.04
C ARG A 165 13.36 -15.71 -1.24
N GLN A 166 12.36 -14.81 -1.12
CA GLN A 166 11.55 -14.33 -2.24
C GLN A 166 12.05 -13.01 -2.83
N ILE A 167 12.76 -12.20 -2.02
CA ILE A 167 13.30 -10.92 -2.50
C ILE A 167 14.41 -11.16 -3.52
N GLY A 168 14.43 -10.35 -4.58
CA GLY A 168 15.48 -10.40 -5.61
C GLY A 168 16.86 -10.15 -5.02
N GLU A 169 17.89 -10.74 -5.62
CA GLU A 169 19.28 -10.63 -5.12
C GLU A 169 19.71 -9.15 -5.06
N ASP A 170 19.37 -8.37 -6.08
CA ASP A 170 19.68 -6.95 -6.18
C ASP A 170 18.99 -6.10 -5.09
N ASP A 171 17.92 -6.60 -4.48
CA ASP A 171 17.12 -5.89 -3.46
C ASP A 171 17.39 -6.41 -2.04
N ARG A 172 18.26 -7.40 -1.83
CA ARG A 172 18.54 -7.98 -0.51
C ARG A 172 19.07 -6.97 0.50
N TRP A 173 19.67 -5.91 0.04
CA TRP A 173 20.14 -4.83 0.88
C TRP A 173 18.99 -4.10 1.61
N THR A 174 17.73 -4.26 1.18
CA THR A 174 16.55 -3.69 1.83
C THR A 174 16.07 -4.51 3.03
N LEU A 175 16.53 -5.74 3.22
CA LEU A 175 16.10 -6.63 4.31
C LEU A 175 16.23 -6.00 5.71
N PRO A 176 17.32 -5.27 6.05
CA PRO A 176 17.40 -4.61 7.35
C PRO A 176 16.31 -3.54 7.56
N ALA A 177 15.88 -2.85 6.49
CA ALA A 177 14.79 -1.88 6.57
C ALA A 177 13.45 -2.53 6.90
N TYR A 178 13.16 -3.69 6.34
CA TYR A 178 11.95 -4.46 6.68
C TYR A 178 12.00 -5.01 8.12
N ALA A 179 13.18 -5.44 8.59
CA ALA A 179 13.35 -5.85 9.98
C ALA A 179 13.09 -4.66 10.93
N ARG A 180 13.69 -3.50 10.63
CA ARG A 180 13.44 -2.26 11.37
C ARG A 180 11.96 -1.85 11.34
N TYR A 181 11.29 -1.99 10.20
CA TYR A 181 9.86 -1.73 10.07
C TYR A 181 9.00 -2.62 10.97
N ALA A 182 9.34 -3.90 11.08
CA ALA A 182 8.68 -4.82 11.99
C ALA A 182 8.88 -4.41 13.45
N ASP A 183 10.10 -3.97 13.82
CA ASP A 183 10.43 -3.58 15.19
C ASP A 183 9.83 -2.21 15.58
N ASP A 184 9.91 -1.20 14.68
CA ASP A 184 9.52 0.18 14.99
C ASP A 184 8.00 0.39 14.88
N VAL A 185 7.34 -0.27 13.93
CA VAL A 185 5.92 -0.04 13.58
C VAL A 185 5.02 -1.19 14.01
N ASP A 186 5.53 -2.41 14.00
CA ASP A 186 4.73 -3.65 14.18
C ASP A 186 3.50 -3.67 13.25
N PRO A 187 3.70 -3.73 11.92
CA PRO A 187 2.61 -3.62 10.95
C PRO A 187 1.55 -4.71 11.11
N GLU A 188 1.91 -5.89 11.64
CA GLU A 188 0.96 -6.96 11.95
C GLU A 188 0.02 -6.57 13.10
N LEU A 189 0.46 -5.72 14.03
CA LEU A 189 -0.37 -5.24 15.15
C LEU A 189 -1.25 -4.05 14.75
N VAL A 190 -0.72 -3.11 13.96
CA VAL A 190 -1.42 -1.85 13.67
C VAL A 190 -2.39 -1.94 12.50
N ALA A 191 -2.20 -2.88 11.55
CA ALA A 191 -3.09 -3.03 10.42
C ALA A 191 -4.48 -3.56 10.82
N ASP A 192 -5.52 -3.14 10.09
CA ASP A 192 -6.89 -3.63 10.28
C ASP A 192 -7.03 -5.08 9.80
N VAL A 193 -6.39 -5.40 8.68
CA VAL A 193 -6.37 -6.73 8.09
C VAL A 193 -4.92 -7.17 7.89
N VAL A 194 -4.58 -8.36 8.35
CA VAL A 194 -3.27 -8.96 8.12
C VAL A 194 -3.41 -10.28 7.40
N VAL A 195 -2.67 -10.41 6.31
CA VAL A 195 -2.67 -11.59 5.45
C VAL A 195 -1.25 -12.13 5.34
N ARG A 196 -1.01 -13.37 5.75
CA ARG A 196 0.25 -14.08 5.57
C ARG A 196 0.40 -14.50 4.11
N MET A 197 1.51 -14.07 3.49
CA MET A 197 1.84 -14.29 2.08
C MET A 197 3.10 -15.14 1.87
N ASP A 198 3.52 -15.93 2.86
CA ASP A 198 4.71 -16.80 2.77
C ASP A 198 4.66 -17.75 1.56
N HIS A 199 3.45 -18.04 1.09
CA HIS A 199 3.15 -18.77 -0.14
C HIS A 199 2.07 -18.01 -0.92
N ARG A 200 2.41 -17.45 -2.07
CA ARG A 200 1.49 -16.62 -2.89
C ARG A 200 0.17 -17.34 -3.24
N ASP A 201 0.24 -18.64 -3.52
CA ASP A 201 -0.94 -19.44 -3.90
C ASP A 201 -1.77 -19.90 -2.69
N ARG A 202 -1.31 -19.64 -1.48
CA ARG A 202 -1.95 -20.09 -0.23
C ARG A 202 -1.90 -19.00 0.82
N PRO A 203 -2.53 -17.84 0.56
CA PRO A 203 -2.61 -16.80 1.56
C PRO A 203 -3.43 -17.26 2.77
N ALA A 204 -3.17 -16.65 3.91
CA ALA A 204 -3.93 -16.92 5.13
C ALA A 204 -4.21 -15.63 5.90
N VAL A 205 -5.46 -15.36 6.22
CA VAL A 205 -5.85 -14.23 7.07
C VAL A 205 -5.47 -14.57 8.50
N LEU A 206 -4.60 -13.73 9.09
CA LEU A 206 -4.19 -13.84 10.49
C LEU A 206 -5.20 -13.16 11.41
N HIS A 207 -5.61 -11.95 11.08
CA HIS A 207 -6.73 -11.25 11.71
C HIS A 207 -7.39 -10.28 10.73
N ASN A 208 -8.63 -9.94 11.02
CA ASN A 208 -9.39 -8.93 10.32
C ASN A 208 -10.17 -8.14 11.40
N ARG A 209 -9.80 -6.88 11.61
CA ARG A 209 -10.44 -5.96 12.55
C ARG A 209 -11.27 -4.91 11.80
N ALA A 210 -11.30 -4.94 10.46
CA ALA A 210 -12.12 -4.04 9.65
C ALA A 210 -13.61 -4.25 10.01
N ARG A 211 -14.29 -3.17 10.35
CA ARG A 211 -15.69 -3.15 10.79
C ARG A 211 -16.62 -2.78 9.65
#